data_dfbd06da0e0ebc92cfb0296ec3f9dc0f
#
_entry.id   dfbd06da0e0ebc92cfb0296ec3f9dc0f
#
_cell.length_a   1.000
_cell.length_b   1.000
_cell.length_c   1.000
_cell.angle_alpha   90.00
_cell.angle_beta   90.00
_cell.angle_gamma   90.00
#
_symmetry.space_group_name_H-M   'P 1'
#
loop_
_entity.id
_entity.type
_entity.pdbx_description
1 polymer ?
#
loop_
_entity_poly.entity_id
_entity_poly.type
_entity_poly.pdbx_seq_one_letter_code
_entity_poly.pdbx_strand_id
1 'polypeptide(L)'
;MNEEELLELYGLDPDEVNWEAIRQLLHQEIENQNLEDNEVLKLLCIMLFCIGNVEDTQLIWRAKRKNQDTGSYIDVQLLCGAGYERTLFYLENMDGGQAHEELLYLKQCEPYDFVDFSKVEWVSDYEQYYGV
;
A
#
# COMPACT_ATOMS: atom_id res chain seq x y z
N MET A 1 -7.78 -16.27 -3.79
CA MET A 1 -8.84 -15.50 -3.09
C MET A 1 -9.08 -14.23 -3.89
N ASN A 2 -10.35 -13.89 -4.15
CA ASN A 2 -10.68 -12.68 -4.90
C ASN A 2 -10.98 -11.51 -3.96
N GLU A 3 -11.25 -10.33 -4.53
CA GLU A 3 -11.53 -9.11 -3.73
C GLU A 3 -12.72 -9.30 -2.78
N GLU A 4 -13.80 -9.89 -3.27
CA GLU A 4 -15.00 -10.09 -2.47
C GLU A 4 -14.72 -10.97 -1.25
N GLU A 5 -14.01 -12.07 -1.47
CA GLU A 5 -13.63 -12.99 -0.38
C GLU A 5 -12.70 -12.31 0.64
N LEU A 6 -11.74 -11.50 0.17
CA LEU A 6 -10.84 -10.75 1.04
C LEU A 6 -11.61 -9.73 1.89
N LEU A 7 -12.55 -9.02 1.28
CA LEU A 7 -13.36 -8.02 2.01
C LEU A 7 -14.26 -8.70 3.04
N GLU A 8 -14.81 -9.86 2.72
CA GLU A 8 -15.61 -10.63 3.69
C GLU A 8 -14.77 -11.12 4.86
N LEU A 9 -13.54 -11.56 4.60
CA LEU A 9 -12.67 -12.15 5.62
C LEU A 9 -12.03 -11.10 6.53
N TYR A 10 -11.53 -10.01 5.96
CA TYR A 10 -10.74 -9.03 6.70
C TYR A 10 -11.38 -7.65 6.83
N GLY A 11 -12.30 -7.29 5.93
CA GLY A 11 -12.78 -5.92 5.81
C GLY A 11 -11.75 -5.01 5.16
N LEU A 12 -12.15 -3.83 4.75
CA LEU A 12 -11.24 -2.86 4.12
C LEU A 12 -10.23 -2.31 5.13
N ASP A 13 -10.65 -2.07 6.37
CA ASP A 13 -9.82 -1.58 7.46
C ASP A 13 -9.65 -2.72 8.48
N PRO A 14 -8.71 -3.65 8.25
CA PRO A 14 -8.60 -4.86 9.03
C PRO A 14 -8.09 -4.63 10.44
N ASP A 15 -8.43 -5.55 11.33
CA ASP A 15 -7.83 -5.60 12.66
C ASP A 15 -6.34 -5.96 12.53
N GLU A 16 -5.52 -5.37 13.40
CA GLU A 16 -4.06 -5.62 13.43
C GLU A 16 -3.72 -7.10 13.64
N VAL A 17 -4.59 -7.89 14.24
CA VAL A 17 -4.37 -9.32 14.43
C VAL A 17 -4.21 -10.05 13.09
N ASN A 18 -4.76 -9.49 12.01
CA ASN A 18 -4.69 -10.07 10.67
C ASN A 18 -3.51 -9.55 9.83
N TRP A 19 -2.67 -8.68 10.40
CA TRP A 19 -1.56 -8.02 9.71
C TRP A 19 -0.63 -9.01 9.01
N GLU A 20 -0.15 -10.01 9.72
CA GLU A 20 0.81 -10.96 9.15
C GLU A 20 0.20 -11.78 8.02
N ALA A 21 -1.06 -12.20 8.17
CA ALA A 21 -1.76 -12.95 7.12
C ALA A 21 -1.89 -12.11 5.84
N ILE A 22 -2.24 -10.84 5.97
CA ILE A 22 -2.38 -9.93 4.84
C ILE A 22 -1.03 -9.69 4.17
N ARG A 23 0.03 -9.51 4.94
CA ARG A 23 1.39 -9.36 4.41
C ARG A 23 1.81 -10.57 3.58
N GLN A 24 1.54 -11.78 4.06
CA GLN A 24 1.88 -13.01 3.34
C GLN A 24 1.11 -13.10 2.02
N LEU A 25 -0.16 -12.73 2.03
CA LEU A 25 -0.95 -12.70 0.80
C LEU A 25 -0.39 -11.69 -0.20
N LEU A 26 0.04 -10.53 0.26
CA LEU A 26 0.65 -9.53 -0.62
C LEU A 26 1.97 -10.02 -1.21
N HIS A 27 2.82 -10.68 -0.41
CA HIS A 27 4.04 -11.29 -0.93
C HIS A 27 3.74 -12.28 -2.06
N GLN A 28 2.72 -13.13 -1.88
CA GLN A 28 2.32 -14.10 -2.89
C GLN A 28 1.85 -13.41 -4.18
N GLU A 29 1.06 -12.35 -4.05
CA GLU A 29 0.56 -11.60 -5.21
C GLU A 29 1.69 -10.89 -5.96
N ILE A 30 2.68 -10.34 -5.25
CA ILE A 30 3.83 -9.69 -5.88
C ILE A 30 4.62 -10.70 -6.72
N GLU A 31 4.77 -11.92 -6.23
CA GLU A 31 5.55 -12.97 -6.90
C GLU A 31 4.77 -13.68 -8.00
N ASN A 32 3.44 -13.55 -8.02
CA ASN A 32 2.60 -14.22 -9.00
C ASN A 32 2.72 -13.56 -10.37
N GLN A 33 3.25 -14.31 -11.35
CA GLN A 33 3.51 -13.80 -12.70
C GLN A 33 2.31 -13.97 -13.65
N ASN A 34 1.26 -14.67 -13.21
CA ASN A 34 0.13 -15.03 -14.04
C ASN A 34 -1.12 -14.18 -13.76
N LEU A 35 -0.97 -13.03 -13.13
CA LEU A 35 -2.09 -12.15 -12.84
C LEU A 35 -2.61 -11.49 -14.11
N GLU A 36 -3.92 -11.63 -14.35
CA GLU A 36 -4.60 -10.95 -15.45
C GLU A 36 -4.96 -9.52 -15.08
N ASP A 37 -5.20 -9.27 -13.79
CA ASP A 37 -5.48 -7.95 -13.26
C ASP A 37 -4.73 -7.75 -11.94
N ASN A 38 -4.76 -6.51 -11.41
CA ASN A 38 -4.04 -6.14 -10.21
C ASN A 38 -4.98 -5.74 -9.07
N GLU A 39 -6.25 -6.13 -9.15
CA GLU A 39 -7.26 -5.72 -8.18
C GLU A 39 -6.98 -6.26 -6.79
N VAL A 40 -6.64 -7.55 -6.67
CA VAL A 40 -6.30 -8.17 -5.38
C VAL A 40 -5.03 -7.55 -4.82
N LEU A 41 -4.03 -7.33 -5.67
CA LEU A 41 -2.77 -6.71 -5.26
C LEU A 41 -3.02 -5.32 -4.64
N LYS A 42 -3.81 -4.50 -5.31
CA LYS A 42 -4.14 -3.16 -4.82
C LYS A 42 -4.93 -3.22 -3.51
N LEU A 43 -5.93 -4.10 -3.43
CA LEU A 43 -6.75 -4.23 -2.22
C LEU A 43 -5.90 -4.60 -1.01
N LEU A 44 -4.95 -5.52 -1.17
CA LEU A 44 -4.04 -5.89 -0.09
C LEU A 44 -3.17 -4.71 0.35
N CYS A 45 -2.71 -3.90 -0.61
CA CYS A 45 -1.98 -2.67 -0.31
C CYS A 45 -2.85 -1.68 0.48
N ILE A 46 -4.11 -1.53 0.11
CA ILE A 46 -5.06 -0.66 0.82
C ILE A 46 -5.27 -1.14 2.25
N MET A 47 -5.43 -2.45 2.44
CA MET A 47 -5.60 -3.03 3.78
C MET A 47 -4.39 -2.74 4.67
N LEU A 48 -3.17 -2.90 4.15
CA LEU A 48 -1.95 -2.57 4.89
C LEU A 48 -1.83 -1.06 5.16
N PHE A 49 -2.23 -0.24 4.20
CA PHE A 49 -2.32 1.22 4.40
C PHE A 49 -3.26 1.57 5.56
N CYS A 50 -4.42 0.93 5.63
CA CYS A 50 -5.39 1.14 6.71
C CYS A 50 -4.81 0.75 8.08
N ILE A 51 -4.13 -0.41 8.16
CA ILE A 51 -3.47 -0.85 9.39
C ILE A 51 -2.39 0.16 9.81
N GLY A 52 -1.61 0.66 8.83
CA GLY A 52 -0.70 1.78 9.07
C GLY A 52 0.62 1.42 9.75
N ASN A 53 1.08 0.18 9.64
CA ASN A 53 2.42 -0.17 10.13
C ASN A 53 3.47 0.36 9.16
N VAL A 54 4.40 1.18 9.65
CA VAL A 54 5.40 1.83 8.81
C VAL A 54 6.29 0.85 8.06
N GLU A 55 6.51 -0.34 8.61
CA GLU A 55 7.33 -1.37 7.97
C GLU A 55 6.77 -1.81 6.62
N ASP A 56 5.47 -1.66 6.39
CA ASP A 56 4.82 -2.12 5.16
C ASP A 56 5.07 -1.19 3.98
N THR A 57 5.64 0.00 4.19
CA THR A 57 5.90 0.93 3.10
C THR A 57 6.78 0.30 2.02
N GLN A 58 7.79 -0.49 2.40
CA GLN A 58 8.67 -1.13 1.43
C GLN A 58 8.00 -2.28 0.69
N LEU A 59 7.11 -3.01 1.35
CA LEU A 59 6.34 -4.08 0.70
C LEU A 59 5.37 -3.49 -0.33
N ILE A 60 4.68 -2.42 0.02
CA ILE A 60 3.78 -1.71 -0.90
C ILE A 60 4.57 -1.12 -2.07
N TRP A 61 5.77 -0.58 -1.80
CA TRP A 61 6.67 -0.10 -2.84
C TRP A 61 7.03 -1.20 -3.84
N ARG A 62 7.34 -2.40 -3.36
CA ARG A 62 7.61 -3.56 -4.23
C ARG A 62 6.40 -3.92 -5.09
N ALA A 63 5.19 -3.87 -4.51
CA ALA A 63 3.96 -4.09 -5.27
C ALA A 63 3.80 -3.05 -6.38
N LYS A 64 4.01 -1.78 -6.06
CA LYS A 64 3.93 -0.69 -7.02
C LYS A 64 4.96 -0.82 -8.14
N ARG A 65 6.13 -1.34 -7.84
CA ARG A 65 7.24 -1.51 -8.79
C ARG A 65 7.24 -2.85 -9.52
N LYS A 66 6.20 -3.66 -9.32
CA LYS A 66 6.12 -4.99 -9.93
C LYS A 66 6.17 -4.91 -11.46
N ASN A 67 5.41 -3.99 -12.05
CA ASN A 67 5.40 -3.75 -13.49
C ASN A 67 4.86 -2.34 -13.76
N GLN A 68 4.75 -1.98 -15.06
CA GLN A 68 4.29 -0.65 -15.45
C GLN A 68 2.83 -0.39 -15.06
N ASP A 69 1.97 -1.40 -15.20
CA ASP A 69 0.56 -1.27 -14.86
C ASP A 69 0.36 -1.05 -13.36
N THR A 70 1.07 -1.79 -12.50
CA THR A 70 0.99 -1.60 -11.06
C THR A 70 1.54 -0.24 -10.64
N GLY A 71 2.52 0.28 -11.36
CA GLY A 71 3.08 1.60 -11.10
C GLY A 71 2.04 2.70 -11.21
N SER A 72 1.14 2.58 -12.17
CA SER A 72 0.04 3.53 -12.36
C SER A 72 -1.17 3.23 -11.49
N TYR A 73 -1.43 1.96 -11.23
CA TYR A 73 -2.64 1.50 -10.56
C TYR A 73 -2.59 1.67 -9.04
N ILE A 74 -1.42 1.47 -8.42
CA ILE A 74 -1.25 1.60 -6.98
C ILE A 74 -0.88 3.05 -6.66
N ASP A 75 -1.76 3.71 -5.92
CA ASP A 75 -1.60 5.12 -5.57
C ASP A 75 -0.39 5.32 -4.65
N VAL A 76 0.41 6.36 -4.93
CA VAL A 76 1.62 6.64 -4.13
C VAL A 76 1.28 6.90 -2.66
N GLN A 77 0.11 7.44 -2.38
CA GLN A 77 -0.34 7.71 -1.01
C GLN A 77 -0.42 6.45 -0.16
N LEU A 78 -0.60 5.28 -0.77
CA LEU A 78 -0.66 4.00 -0.06
C LEU A 78 0.66 3.65 0.63
N LEU A 79 1.77 4.24 0.20
CA LEU A 79 3.07 4.07 0.86
C LEU A 79 3.10 4.68 2.25
N CYS A 80 2.22 5.63 2.53
CA CYS A 80 2.26 6.45 3.73
C CYS A 80 1.09 6.20 4.68
N GLY A 81 0.74 4.94 4.89
CA GLY A 81 -0.30 4.57 5.87
C GLY A 81 0.03 4.96 7.30
N ALA A 82 1.32 5.07 7.62
CA ALA A 82 1.78 5.54 8.93
C ALA A 82 1.93 7.07 9.00
N GLY A 83 1.62 7.79 7.92
CA GLY A 83 1.85 9.22 7.77
C GLY A 83 3.08 9.52 6.93
N TYR A 84 3.06 10.64 6.21
CA TYR A 84 4.14 11.01 5.29
C TYR A 84 5.47 11.20 6.01
N GLU A 85 5.49 12.03 7.05
CA GLU A 85 6.73 12.36 7.78
C GLU A 85 7.33 11.12 8.45
N ARG A 86 6.51 10.28 9.06
CA ARG A 86 6.98 9.07 9.71
C ARG A 86 7.56 8.09 8.69
N THR A 87 6.96 7.99 7.53
CA THR A 87 7.45 7.13 6.44
C THR A 87 8.82 7.60 5.95
N LEU A 88 9.00 8.90 5.72
CA LEU A 88 10.29 9.45 5.34
C LEU A 88 11.37 9.15 6.40
N PHE A 89 11.05 9.36 7.66
CA PHE A 89 11.98 9.10 8.75
C PHE A 89 12.40 7.63 8.78
N TYR A 90 11.43 6.73 8.64
CA TYR A 90 11.70 5.29 8.59
C TYR A 90 12.66 4.94 7.45
N LEU A 91 12.39 5.44 6.25
CA LEU A 91 13.21 5.16 5.07
C LEU A 91 14.61 5.78 5.17
N GLU A 92 14.75 6.96 5.76
CA GLU A 92 16.04 7.61 5.99
C GLU A 92 16.95 6.78 6.90
N ASN A 93 16.35 6.00 7.81
CA ASN A 93 17.08 5.15 8.75
C ASN A 93 17.25 3.71 8.29
N MET A 94 16.80 3.39 7.07
CA MET A 94 16.97 2.08 6.47
C MET A 94 18.16 2.08 5.53
N ASP A 95 18.91 0.97 5.54
CA ASP A 95 20.01 0.76 4.60
C ASP A 95 19.48 0.13 3.31
N GLY A 96 20.20 0.39 2.20
CA GLY A 96 19.96 -0.28 0.94
C GLY A 96 19.34 0.60 -0.13
N GLY A 97 19.47 0.14 -1.38
CA GLY A 97 19.05 0.88 -2.56
C GLY A 97 17.55 1.04 -2.68
N GLN A 98 16.78 0.02 -2.24
CA GLN A 98 15.32 0.08 -2.33
C GLN A 98 14.75 1.21 -1.46
N ALA A 99 15.20 1.33 -0.23
CA ALA A 99 14.74 2.39 0.67
C ALA A 99 15.11 3.76 0.13
N HIS A 100 16.32 3.89 -0.43
CA HIS A 100 16.78 5.14 -1.02
C HIS A 100 15.94 5.54 -2.25
N GLU A 101 15.66 4.61 -3.13
CA GLU A 101 14.81 4.86 -4.31
C GLU A 101 13.40 5.29 -3.92
N GLU A 102 12.81 4.59 -2.96
CA GLU A 102 11.47 4.92 -2.47
C GLU A 102 11.44 6.32 -1.87
N LEU A 103 12.44 6.65 -1.05
CA LEU A 103 12.56 7.96 -0.41
C LEU A 103 12.62 9.08 -1.44
N LEU A 104 13.45 8.93 -2.47
CA LEU A 104 13.56 9.92 -3.54
C LEU A 104 12.24 10.09 -4.28
N TYR A 105 11.56 8.97 -4.57
CA TYR A 105 10.27 9.00 -5.25
C TYR A 105 9.22 9.75 -4.43
N LEU A 106 9.13 9.45 -3.14
CA LEU A 106 8.19 10.14 -2.26
C LEU A 106 8.45 11.65 -2.21
N LYS A 107 9.71 12.06 -2.13
CA LYS A 107 10.05 13.48 -2.13
C LYS A 107 9.68 14.17 -3.44
N GLN A 108 9.82 13.49 -4.58
CA GLN A 108 9.40 14.01 -5.87
C GLN A 108 7.88 14.17 -5.97
N CYS A 109 7.13 13.25 -5.38
CA CYS A 109 5.67 13.27 -5.42
C CYS A 109 5.04 14.24 -4.43
N GLU A 110 5.76 14.61 -3.37
CA GLU A 110 5.22 15.40 -2.26
C GLU A 110 4.50 16.68 -2.68
N PRO A 111 5.07 17.52 -3.56
CA PRO A 111 4.40 18.79 -3.90
C PRO A 111 3.07 18.63 -4.62
N TYR A 112 2.79 17.45 -5.19
CA TYR A 112 1.59 17.19 -6.00
C TYR A 112 0.65 16.20 -5.34
N ASP A 113 1.18 15.12 -4.76
CA ASP A 113 0.39 13.98 -4.32
C ASP A 113 0.11 13.98 -2.82
N PHE A 114 0.86 14.75 -2.04
CA PHE A 114 0.70 14.80 -0.59
C PHE A 114 0.24 16.17 -0.07
N VAL A 115 -0.09 17.10 -0.96
CA VAL A 115 -0.75 18.35 -0.59
C VAL A 115 -2.13 17.97 -0.04
N ASP A 116 -2.42 18.43 1.18
CA ASP A 116 -3.68 18.12 1.87
C ASP A 116 -3.95 16.61 2.03
N PHE A 117 -2.91 15.78 2.06
CA PHE A 117 -3.07 14.34 2.27
C PHE A 117 -3.72 14.06 3.62
N SER A 118 -4.83 13.32 3.59
CA SER A 118 -5.55 12.88 4.77
C SER A 118 -5.84 11.39 4.64
N LYS A 119 -5.24 10.58 5.52
CA LYS A 119 -5.49 9.13 5.54
C LYS A 119 -6.98 8.83 5.74
N VAL A 120 -7.64 9.58 6.63
CA VAL A 120 -9.08 9.39 6.93
C VAL A 120 -9.91 9.56 5.66
N GLU A 121 -9.62 10.60 4.86
CA GLU A 121 -10.34 10.84 3.61
C GLU A 121 -10.05 9.74 2.58
N TRP A 122 -8.81 9.29 2.47
CA TRP A 122 -8.45 8.21 1.55
C TRP A 122 -9.15 6.90 1.90
N VAL A 123 -9.19 6.55 3.20
CA VAL A 123 -9.91 5.35 3.65
C VAL A 123 -11.39 5.48 3.33
N SER A 124 -11.99 6.64 3.60
CA SER A 124 -13.41 6.89 3.29
C SER A 124 -13.70 6.74 1.79
N ASP A 125 -12.83 7.27 0.94
CA ASP A 125 -12.99 7.17 -0.51
C ASP A 125 -12.92 5.72 -0.99
N TYR A 126 -11.99 4.93 -0.45
CA TYR A 126 -11.91 3.50 -0.77
C TYR A 126 -13.13 2.74 -0.24
N GLU A 127 -13.61 3.06 0.95
CA GLU A 127 -14.84 2.45 1.48
C GLU A 127 -16.02 2.66 0.54
N GLN A 128 -16.16 3.88 0.01
CA GLN A 128 -17.21 4.19 -0.97
C GLN A 128 -17.02 3.41 -2.26
N TYR A 129 -15.80 3.33 -2.75
CA TYR A 129 -15.49 2.60 -3.99
C TYR A 129 -15.84 1.11 -3.87
N TYR A 130 -15.51 0.49 -2.75
CA TYR A 130 -15.76 -0.93 -2.52
C TYR A 130 -17.15 -1.22 -1.95
N GLY A 131 -17.92 -0.20 -1.60
CA GLY A 131 -19.26 -0.37 -1.07
C GLY A 131 -19.32 -0.94 0.35
N VAL A 132 -18.35 -0.59 1.15
CA VAL A 132 -18.24 -1.10 2.52
C VAL A 132 -18.29 0.00 3.57
#